data_a25e0b0367b7d0789af9535475bb362e
#
_entry.id   a25e0b0367b7d0789af9535475bb362e
#
_cell.length_a   1.000
_cell.length_b   1.000
_cell.length_c   1.000
_cell.angle_alpha   90.00
_cell.angle_beta   90.00
_cell.angle_gamma   90.00
#
_symmetry.space_group_name_H-M   'P 1'
#
loop_
_entity.id
_entity.type
_entity.pdbx_description
1 polymer ?
#
loop_
_entity_poly.entity_id
_entity_poly.type
_entity_poly.pdbx_seq_one_letter_code
_entity_poly.pdbx_strand_id
1 'polypeptide(L)'
;SMYMAEGLDTGDMLLTEEVAIAPDDNFEAVHDKLGAAGARVLLRTVDAAKRGDLHPIKQNDADSTYAAKIEKAECLVDWTWDAKRLHDKIRGLSPFPLAYTTLPGGKLFKIVRAHPESESVSAPAGTVIAADKSGIKVACGSGVLVIDAATPEGKKAQSAADLVNGRQIAVGAKLG
;
A
#
# COMPACT_ATOMS: atom_id res chain seq x y z
N SER A 1 -1.49 18.46 14.69
CA SER A 1 -1.49 18.42 16.16
C SER A 1 -2.90 18.63 16.68
N MET A 2 -3.19 18.07 17.83
CA MET A 2 -4.50 18.17 18.50
C MET A 2 -4.33 18.14 20.01
N TYR A 3 -5.33 18.56 20.75
CA TYR A 3 -5.38 18.34 22.20
C TYR A 3 -5.64 16.88 22.52
N MET A 4 -5.14 16.43 23.67
CA MET A 4 -5.54 15.14 24.24
C MET A 4 -6.97 15.26 24.80
N ALA A 5 -7.81 14.25 24.49
CA ALA A 5 -9.14 14.09 25.02
C ALA A 5 -9.31 12.66 25.55
N GLU A 6 -10.45 12.35 26.17
CA GLU A 6 -10.72 11.03 26.76
C GLU A 6 -10.82 9.93 25.67
N GLY A 7 -11.42 10.28 24.51
CA GLY A 7 -11.55 9.37 23.38
C GLY A 7 -10.28 9.33 22.51
N LEU A 8 -10.11 8.25 21.76
CA LEU A 8 -9.01 8.10 20.82
C LEU A 8 -9.14 9.10 19.66
N ASP A 9 -8.13 9.96 19.49
CA ASP A 9 -8.04 10.97 18.42
C ASP A 9 -9.23 11.94 18.32
N THR A 10 -9.91 12.23 19.44
CA THR A 10 -11.13 13.06 19.51
C THR A 10 -10.90 14.50 19.96
N GLY A 11 -9.67 14.88 20.30
CA GLY A 11 -9.34 16.23 20.74
C GLY A 11 -9.43 17.28 19.62
N ASP A 12 -9.61 18.54 20.01
CA ASP A 12 -9.68 19.64 19.06
C ASP A 12 -8.38 19.78 18.26
N MET A 13 -8.48 19.99 16.95
CA MET A 13 -7.35 20.22 16.06
C MET A 13 -6.72 21.60 16.31
N LEU A 14 -5.39 21.66 16.38
CA LEU A 14 -4.64 22.90 16.65
C LEU A 14 -3.99 23.44 15.39
N LEU A 15 -3.10 22.68 14.77
CA LEU A 15 -2.44 23.01 13.51
C LEU A 15 -2.39 21.79 12.60
N THR A 16 -2.49 22.04 11.30
CA THR A 16 -2.39 21.02 10.25
C THR A 16 -1.29 21.36 9.24
N GLU A 17 -0.79 20.36 8.56
CA GLU A 17 0.10 20.46 7.42
C GLU A 17 -0.29 19.38 6.41
N GLU A 18 -0.50 19.75 5.17
CA GLU A 18 -0.85 18.83 4.10
C GLU A 18 0.39 18.15 3.54
N VAL A 19 0.30 16.84 3.31
CA VAL A 19 1.34 16.04 2.69
C VAL A 19 0.79 15.37 1.45
N ALA A 20 1.38 15.69 0.29
CA ALA A 20 0.98 15.08 -0.97
C ALA A 20 1.44 13.60 -1.03
N ILE A 21 0.51 12.71 -1.41
CA ILE A 21 0.78 11.30 -1.69
C ILE A 21 0.95 11.15 -3.20
N ALA A 22 2.18 10.84 -3.65
CA ALA A 22 2.46 10.60 -5.06
C ALA A 22 1.87 9.24 -5.52
N PRO A 23 1.65 9.04 -6.83
CA PRO A 23 1.07 7.79 -7.35
C PRO A 23 1.79 6.52 -6.91
N ASP A 24 3.12 6.58 -6.79
CA ASP A 24 3.96 5.42 -6.44
C ASP A 24 4.45 5.43 -4.98
N ASP A 25 3.99 6.37 -4.16
CA ASP A 25 4.31 6.36 -2.74
C ASP A 25 3.73 5.10 -2.08
N ASN A 26 4.58 4.34 -1.42
CA ASN A 26 4.18 3.23 -0.56
C ASN A 26 3.96 3.69 0.89
N PHE A 27 3.57 2.79 1.77
CA PHE A 27 3.37 3.10 3.19
C PHE A 27 4.60 3.75 3.83
N GLU A 28 5.81 3.23 3.57
CA GLU A 28 7.06 3.76 4.14
C GLU A 28 7.31 5.21 3.70
N ALA A 29 7.18 5.49 2.42
CA ALA A 29 7.37 6.85 1.88
C ALA A 29 6.38 7.86 2.48
N VAL A 30 5.11 7.48 2.63
CA VAL A 30 4.09 8.33 3.26
C VAL A 30 4.37 8.50 4.75
N HIS A 31 4.74 7.43 5.45
CA HIS A 31 5.11 7.47 6.87
C HIS A 31 6.25 8.46 7.13
N ASP A 32 7.31 8.41 6.32
CA ASP A 32 8.47 9.29 6.50
C ASP A 32 8.12 10.75 6.22
N LYS A 33 7.33 11.02 5.17
CA LYS A 33 6.81 12.35 4.87
C LYS A 33 5.97 12.90 6.02
N LEU A 34 5.07 12.08 6.59
CA LEU A 34 4.22 12.44 7.71
C LEU A 34 5.04 12.66 8.98
N GLY A 35 6.07 11.84 9.24
CA GLY A 35 6.98 12.02 10.36
C GLY A 35 7.68 13.38 10.32
N ALA A 36 8.22 13.76 9.16
CA ALA A 36 8.86 15.05 8.95
C ALA A 36 7.87 16.24 9.10
N ALA A 37 6.67 16.13 8.52
CA ALA A 37 5.62 17.14 8.67
C ALA A 37 5.15 17.26 10.12
N GLY A 38 4.96 16.14 10.81
CA GLY A 38 4.56 16.09 12.20
C GLY A 38 5.54 16.81 13.13
N ALA A 39 6.85 16.63 12.91
CA ALA A 39 7.86 17.34 13.68
C ALA A 39 7.76 18.87 13.50
N ARG A 40 7.59 19.35 12.26
CA ARG A 40 7.41 20.78 11.96
C ARG A 40 6.14 21.33 12.60
N VAL A 41 5.03 20.60 12.45
CA VAL A 41 3.74 21.01 13.04
C VAL A 41 3.82 21.08 14.56
N LEU A 42 4.49 20.11 15.19
CA LEU A 42 4.65 20.11 16.66
C LEU A 42 5.42 21.32 17.14
N LEU A 43 6.55 21.67 16.51
CA LEU A 43 7.32 22.87 16.88
C LEU A 43 6.50 24.16 16.75
N ARG A 44 5.79 24.31 15.62
CA ARG A 44 4.88 25.46 15.39
C ARG A 44 3.76 25.53 16.41
N THR A 45 3.22 24.37 16.81
CA THR A 45 2.16 24.30 17.84
C THR A 45 2.68 24.77 19.20
N VAL A 46 3.86 24.31 19.61
CA VAL A 46 4.49 24.72 20.89
C VAL A 46 4.76 26.23 20.90
N ASP A 47 5.27 26.76 19.80
CA ASP A 47 5.54 28.20 19.70
C ASP A 47 4.25 29.04 19.71
N ALA A 48 3.20 28.61 19.05
CA ALA A 48 1.88 29.23 19.10
C ALA A 48 1.28 29.17 20.52
N ALA A 49 1.42 28.02 21.21
CA ALA A 49 0.97 27.87 22.58
C ALA A 49 1.67 28.85 23.54
N LYS A 50 2.99 29.02 23.42
CA LYS A 50 3.75 29.98 24.23
C LYS A 50 3.32 31.43 24.03
N ARG A 51 2.85 31.77 22.83
CA ARG A 51 2.32 33.11 22.53
C ARG A 51 0.84 33.29 22.87
N GLY A 52 0.13 32.22 23.28
CA GLY A 52 -1.32 32.24 23.49
C GLY A 52 -2.12 32.39 22.18
N ASP A 53 -1.56 31.92 21.05
CA ASP A 53 -2.08 32.09 19.68
C ASP A 53 -2.53 30.72 19.11
N LEU A 54 -3.21 29.94 19.90
CA LEU A 54 -3.86 28.70 19.47
C LEU A 54 -5.34 28.93 19.25
N HIS A 55 -5.83 28.49 18.08
CA HIS A 55 -7.24 28.57 17.71
C HIS A 55 -7.78 27.14 17.48
N PRO A 56 -8.19 26.43 18.55
CA PRO A 56 -8.65 25.05 18.45
C PRO A 56 -9.90 24.92 17.58
N ILE A 57 -9.90 23.94 16.69
CA ILE A 57 -11.03 23.62 15.81
C ILE A 57 -11.62 22.28 16.28
N LYS A 58 -12.89 22.30 16.67
CA LYS A 58 -13.60 21.08 17.10
C LYS A 58 -13.75 20.12 15.93
N GLN A 59 -13.43 18.84 16.17
CA GLN A 59 -13.71 17.78 15.20
C GLN A 59 -15.21 17.48 15.13
N ASN A 60 -15.69 17.08 13.94
CA ASN A 60 -17.06 16.62 13.76
C ASN A 60 -17.09 15.09 13.85
N ASP A 61 -17.71 14.55 14.87
CA ASP A 61 -17.80 13.11 15.10
C ASP A 61 -18.49 12.36 13.95
N ALA A 62 -19.39 13.04 13.21
CA ALA A 62 -20.08 12.45 12.05
C ALA A 62 -19.14 12.17 10.88
N ASP A 63 -17.98 12.83 10.80
CA ASP A 63 -16.97 12.66 9.75
C ASP A 63 -15.89 11.66 10.16
N SER A 64 -15.99 11.07 11.36
CA SER A 64 -14.98 10.16 11.87
C SER A 64 -14.97 8.84 11.09
N THR A 65 -13.76 8.34 10.79
CA THR A 65 -13.55 7.02 10.17
C THR A 65 -12.60 6.21 11.04
N TYR A 66 -13.06 5.04 11.48
CA TYR A 66 -12.23 4.19 12.32
C TYR A 66 -11.25 3.37 11.47
N ALA A 67 -9.96 3.55 11.70
CA ALA A 67 -8.90 2.77 11.07
C ALA A 67 -8.61 1.51 11.91
N ALA A 68 -9.28 0.40 11.57
CA ALA A 68 -9.05 -0.88 12.22
C ALA A 68 -7.63 -1.40 11.94
N LYS A 69 -7.12 -2.26 12.85
CA LYS A 69 -5.87 -2.98 12.61
C LYS A 69 -6.01 -3.89 11.39
N ILE A 70 -5.02 -3.84 10.50
CA ILE A 70 -5.01 -4.68 9.30
C ILE A 70 -4.81 -6.15 9.69
N GLU A 71 -5.76 -6.98 9.33
CA GLU A 71 -5.71 -8.42 9.55
C GLU A 71 -5.05 -9.15 8.36
N LYS A 72 -4.44 -10.33 8.62
CA LYS A 72 -3.75 -11.11 7.59
C LYS A 72 -4.64 -11.42 6.38
N ALA A 73 -5.92 -11.71 6.62
CA ALA A 73 -6.88 -12.01 5.55
C ALA A 73 -7.07 -10.83 4.58
N GLU A 74 -6.98 -9.59 5.08
CA GLU A 74 -7.10 -8.39 4.27
C GLU A 74 -5.89 -8.18 3.34
N CYS A 75 -4.75 -8.81 3.64
CA CYS A 75 -3.55 -8.75 2.80
C CYS A 75 -3.62 -9.66 1.58
N LEU A 76 -4.60 -10.58 1.49
CA LEU A 76 -4.77 -11.45 0.32
C LEU A 76 -5.17 -10.64 -0.90
N VAL A 77 -4.48 -10.86 -2.02
CA VAL A 77 -4.79 -10.23 -3.31
C VAL A 77 -6.01 -10.90 -3.93
N ASP A 78 -7.05 -10.13 -4.18
CA ASP A 78 -8.20 -10.55 -4.97
C ASP A 78 -8.03 -10.10 -6.42
N TRP A 79 -7.57 -11.00 -7.26
CA TRP A 79 -7.28 -10.73 -8.67
C TRP A 79 -8.50 -10.31 -9.49
N THR A 80 -9.71 -10.45 -8.98
CA THR A 80 -10.95 -9.97 -9.65
C THR A 80 -11.08 -8.44 -9.60
N TRP A 81 -10.29 -7.76 -8.78
CA TRP A 81 -10.26 -6.29 -8.75
C TRP A 81 -9.53 -5.73 -9.97
N ASP A 82 -9.75 -4.45 -10.25
CA ASP A 82 -8.99 -3.73 -11.26
C ASP A 82 -7.51 -3.54 -10.84
N ALA A 83 -6.64 -3.41 -11.84
CA ALA A 83 -5.19 -3.32 -11.62
C ALA A 83 -4.77 -2.11 -10.79
N LYS A 84 -5.47 -0.96 -10.94
CA LYS A 84 -5.17 0.25 -10.15
C LYS A 84 -5.49 0.04 -8.67
N ARG A 85 -6.65 -0.54 -8.36
CA ARG A 85 -7.04 -0.85 -6.98
C ARG A 85 -6.08 -1.85 -6.34
N LEU A 86 -5.62 -2.85 -7.10
CA LEU A 86 -4.61 -3.80 -6.63
C LEU A 86 -3.27 -3.11 -6.38
N HIS A 87 -2.83 -2.21 -7.27
CA HIS A 87 -1.63 -1.40 -7.05
C HIS A 87 -1.74 -0.58 -5.76
N ASP A 88 -2.86 0.13 -5.54
CA ASP A 88 -3.06 0.94 -4.34
C ASP A 88 -3.04 0.08 -3.06
N LYS A 89 -3.62 -1.12 -3.09
CA LYS A 89 -3.54 -2.09 -1.98
C LYS A 89 -2.10 -2.55 -1.72
N ILE A 90 -1.37 -2.94 -2.76
CA ILE A 90 -0.01 -3.44 -2.64
C ILE A 90 0.93 -2.37 -2.08
N ARG A 91 0.91 -1.16 -2.64
CA ARG A 91 1.77 -0.07 -2.15
C ARG A 91 1.41 0.35 -0.73
N GLY A 92 0.12 0.36 -0.37
CA GLY A 92 -0.33 0.67 0.98
C GLY A 92 0.07 -0.37 2.03
N LEU A 93 0.35 -1.61 1.63
CA LEU A 93 0.83 -2.69 2.50
C LEU A 93 2.36 -2.90 2.43
N SER A 94 3.07 -2.16 1.59
CA SER A 94 4.52 -2.31 1.41
C SER A 94 5.28 -1.24 2.22
N PRO A 95 6.35 -1.60 2.94
CA PRO A 95 7.05 -2.90 2.97
C PRO A 95 6.48 -3.91 3.98
N PHE A 96 5.50 -3.55 4.79
CA PHE A 96 4.91 -4.41 5.80
C PHE A 96 3.43 -4.08 6.01
N PRO A 97 2.54 -5.10 6.13
CA PRO A 97 2.77 -6.55 6.21
C PRO A 97 3.00 -7.25 4.86
N LEU A 98 2.88 -6.58 3.74
CA LEU A 98 2.87 -6.99 2.35
C LEU A 98 1.56 -7.67 1.92
N ALA A 99 1.08 -7.29 0.75
CA ALA A 99 0.02 -8.04 0.06
C ALA A 99 0.58 -9.39 -0.40
N TYR A 100 -0.25 -10.43 -0.40
CA TYR A 100 0.18 -11.76 -0.82
C TYR A 100 -0.86 -12.48 -1.68
N THR A 101 -0.37 -13.41 -2.45
CA THR A 101 -1.13 -14.39 -3.21
C THR A 101 -0.47 -15.77 -3.05
N THR A 102 -0.99 -16.79 -3.71
CA THR A 102 -0.34 -18.10 -3.78
C THR A 102 0.09 -18.44 -5.20
N LEU A 103 1.23 -19.13 -5.31
CA LEU A 103 1.67 -19.78 -6.54
C LEU A 103 0.93 -21.11 -6.74
N PRO A 104 0.93 -21.68 -7.96
CA PRO A 104 0.50 -23.06 -8.16
C PRO A 104 1.20 -24.01 -7.17
N GLY A 105 0.41 -24.84 -6.47
CA GLY A 105 0.92 -25.67 -5.38
C GLY A 105 0.83 -25.05 -3.99
N GLY A 106 0.19 -23.87 -3.84
CA GLY A 106 -0.18 -23.26 -2.56
C GLY A 106 0.93 -22.53 -1.83
N LYS A 107 2.11 -22.36 -2.44
CA LYS A 107 3.23 -21.62 -1.84
C LYS A 107 2.94 -20.13 -1.77
N LEU A 108 3.24 -19.52 -0.63
CA LEU A 108 3.03 -18.10 -0.41
C LEU A 108 3.94 -17.25 -1.30
N PHE A 109 3.36 -16.20 -1.88
CA PHE A 109 4.05 -15.24 -2.73
C PHE A 109 3.64 -13.82 -2.35
N LYS A 110 4.53 -13.09 -1.66
CA LYS A 110 4.27 -11.73 -1.18
C LYS A 110 4.73 -10.73 -2.22
N ILE A 111 3.86 -9.80 -2.59
CA ILE A 111 4.16 -8.77 -3.60
C ILE A 111 4.73 -7.54 -2.89
N VAL A 112 5.96 -7.18 -3.27
CA VAL A 112 6.68 -6.04 -2.67
C VAL A 112 6.43 -4.76 -3.46
N ARG A 113 6.47 -4.86 -4.80
CA ARG A 113 6.23 -3.74 -5.71
C ARG A 113 5.56 -4.22 -6.98
N ALA A 114 4.61 -3.44 -7.44
CA ALA A 114 3.89 -3.65 -8.69
C ALA A 114 3.42 -2.31 -9.24
N HIS A 115 3.08 -2.26 -10.53
CA HIS A 115 2.43 -1.12 -11.16
C HIS A 115 1.32 -1.57 -12.11
N PRO A 116 0.28 -0.75 -12.34
CA PRO A 116 -0.81 -1.10 -13.23
C PRO A 116 -0.48 -0.72 -14.67
N GLU A 117 -0.94 -1.53 -15.62
CA GLU A 117 -1.00 -1.19 -17.05
C GLU A 117 -2.46 -1.23 -17.53
N SER A 118 -2.82 -0.26 -18.37
CA SER A 118 -4.18 -0.16 -18.95
C SER A 118 -4.35 -1.05 -20.19
N GLU A 119 -3.81 -2.25 -20.16
CA GLU A 119 -3.92 -3.22 -21.24
C GLU A 119 -5.20 -4.06 -21.05
N SER A 120 -6.02 -4.20 -22.10
CA SER A 120 -7.16 -5.12 -22.09
C SER A 120 -6.71 -6.52 -22.45
N VAL A 121 -6.97 -7.49 -21.60
CA VAL A 121 -6.62 -8.89 -21.83
C VAL A 121 -7.83 -9.80 -21.64
N SER A 122 -7.91 -10.86 -22.41
CA SER A 122 -9.00 -11.85 -22.33
C SER A 122 -8.69 -13.02 -21.39
N ALA A 123 -7.51 -13.02 -20.76
CA ALA A 123 -7.12 -14.08 -19.83
C ALA A 123 -7.90 -13.97 -18.51
N PRO A 124 -8.27 -15.10 -17.87
CA PRO A 124 -8.91 -15.08 -16.56
C PRO A 124 -8.07 -14.37 -15.52
N ALA A 125 -8.71 -13.57 -14.65
CA ALA A 125 -8.05 -12.82 -13.57
C ALA A 125 -7.14 -13.73 -12.73
N GLY A 126 -5.93 -13.27 -12.38
CA GLY A 126 -4.88 -14.03 -11.69
C GLY A 126 -4.00 -14.88 -12.61
N THR A 127 -4.23 -14.88 -13.92
CA THR A 127 -3.37 -15.61 -14.87
C THR A 127 -2.12 -14.79 -15.20
N VAL A 128 -0.95 -15.39 -15.08
CA VAL A 128 0.32 -14.82 -15.56
C VAL A 128 0.33 -14.85 -17.09
N ILE A 129 0.27 -13.68 -17.72
CA ILE A 129 0.18 -13.53 -19.19
C ILE A 129 1.54 -13.29 -19.84
N ALA A 130 2.49 -12.73 -19.10
CA ALA A 130 3.88 -12.57 -19.52
C ALA A 130 4.79 -12.60 -18.27
N ALA A 131 6.01 -13.08 -18.46
CA ALA A 131 7.01 -13.11 -17.40
C ALA A 131 8.40 -12.98 -18.02
N ASP A 132 9.02 -11.83 -17.85
CA ASP A 132 10.36 -11.53 -18.34
C ASP A 132 11.12 -10.63 -17.36
N LYS A 133 12.31 -10.17 -17.73
CA LYS A 133 13.16 -9.33 -16.86
C LYS A 133 12.55 -7.95 -16.56
N SER A 134 11.58 -7.49 -17.33
CA SER A 134 10.93 -6.18 -17.15
C SER A 134 9.77 -6.26 -16.15
N GLY A 135 9.19 -7.45 -15.93
CA GLY A 135 8.08 -7.63 -15.00
C GLY A 135 7.35 -8.96 -15.20
N ILE A 136 6.48 -9.27 -14.24
CA ILE A 136 5.56 -10.40 -14.33
C ILE A 136 4.16 -9.83 -14.48
N LYS A 137 3.60 -9.93 -15.69
CA LYS A 137 2.27 -9.42 -16.01
C LYS A 137 1.19 -10.41 -15.60
N VAL A 138 0.24 -9.93 -14.80
CA VAL A 138 -0.89 -10.74 -14.32
C VAL A 138 -2.20 -10.09 -14.74
N ALA A 139 -3.09 -10.85 -15.34
CA ALA A 139 -4.43 -10.40 -15.70
C ALA A 139 -5.24 -10.12 -14.44
N CYS A 140 -5.93 -8.98 -14.42
CA CYS A 140 -6.81 -8.56 -13.33
C CYS A 140 -8.28 -8.58 -13.79
N GLY A 141 -9.21 -8.27 -12.91
CA GLY A 141 -10.63 -8.08 -13.29
C GLY A 141 -10.79 -7.00 -14.36
N SER A 142 -9.92 -5.99 -14.36
CA SER A 142 -9.75 -5.01 -15.43
C SER A 142 -8.30 -4.53 -15.43
N GLY A 143 -7.69 -4.48 -16.62
CA GLY A 143 -6.28 -4.13 -16.79
C GLY A 143 -5.31 -5.24 -16.41
N VAL A 144 -4.05 -4.90 -16.32
CA VAL A 144 -2.93 -5.80 -16.03
C VAL A 144 -2.13 -5.23 -14.86
N LEU A 145 -1.76 -6.07 -13.90
CA LEU A 145 -0.81 -5.71 -12.87
C LEU A 145 0.56 -6.30 -13.22
N VAL A 146 1.58 -5.46 -13.25
CA VAL A 146 2.96 -5.86 -13.46
C VAL A 146 3.66 -5.94 -12.12
N ILE A 147 4.09 -7.14 -11.73
CA ILE A 147 4.86 -7.36 -10.50
C ILE A 147 6.34 -7.12 -10.80
N ASP A 148 6.92 -6.10 -10.14
CA ASP A 148 8.33 -5.72 -10.27
C ASP A 148 9.23 -6.46 -9.30
N ALA A 149 8.72 -6.72 -8.10
CA ALA A 149 9.45 -7.40 -7.04
C ALA A 149 8.50 -8.16 -6.12
N ALA A 150 8.92 -9.35 -5.69
CA ALA A 150 8.16 -10.18 -4.77
C ALA A 150 9.07 -11.04 -3.87
N THR A 151 8.49 -11.55 -2.80
CA THR A 151 9.15 -12.44 -1.83
C THR A 151 8.48 -13.80 -1.89
N PRO A 152 9.08 -14.80 -2.55
CA PRO A 152 8.60 -16.19 -2.47
C PRO A 152 8.76 -16.74 -1.06
N GLU A 153 7.96 -17.73 -0.71
CA GLU A 153 8.01 -18.39 0.58
C GLU A 153 9.42 -18.89 0.92
N GLY A 154 9.91 -18.55 2.13
CA GLY A 154 11.23 -18.92 2.62
C GLY A 154 12.41 -18.20 1.95
N LYS A 155 12.16 -17.19 1.11
CA LYS A 155 13.21 -16.42 0.42
C LYS A 155 13.20 -14.94 0.81
N LYS A 156 14.24 -14.22 0.40
CA LYS A 156 14.28 -12.75 0.43
C LYS A 156 13.52 -12.17 -0.76
N ALA A 157 13.25 -10.88 -0.72
CA ALA A 157 12.69 -10.14 -1.83
C ALA A 157 13.60 -10.27 -3.07
N GLN A 158 13.00 -10.49 -4.22
CA GLN A 158 13.64 -10.72 -5.50
C GLN A 158 13.00 -9.82 -6.56
N SER A 159 13.78 -9.37 -7.53
CA SER A 159 13.27 -8.69 -8.71
C SER A 159 12.50 -9.66 -9.63
N ALA A 160 11.67 -9.10 -10.52
CA ALA A 160 11.02 -9.90 -11.55
C ALA A 160 12.02 -10.70 -12.38
N ALA A 161 13.16 -10.09 -12.73
CA ALA A 161 14.25 -10.77 -13.45
C ALA A 161 14.78 -12.01 -12.71
N ASP A 162 15.02 -11.89 -11.39
CA ASP A 162 15.50 -13.00 -10.57
C ASP A 162 14.46 -14.11 -10.44
N LEU A 163 13.20 -13.75 -10.29
CA LEU A 163 12.08 -14.70 -10.20
C LEU A 163 11.92 -15.50 -11.51
N VAL A 164 12.05 -14.85 -12.65
CA VAL A 164 11.95 -15.47 -13.97
C VAL A 164 13.18 -16.35 -14.26
N ASN A 165 14.40 -15.85 -14.02
CA ASN A 165 15.63 -16.60 -14.17
C ASN A 165 15.66 -17.84 -13.27
N GLY A 166 15.15 -17.69 -12.04
CA GLY A 166 14.99 -18.78 -11.08
C GLY A 166 13.83 -19.73 -11.35
N ARG A 167 13.10 -19.56 -12.46
CA ARG A 167 11.92 -20.37 -12.86
C ARG A 167 10.88 -20.52 -11.75
N GLN A 168 10.71 -19.47 -10.94
CA GLN A 168 9.79 -19.50 -9.81
C GLN A 168 8.34 -19.19 -10.23
N ILE A 169 8.17 -18.60 -11.40
CA ILE A 169 6.87 -18.28 -11.99
C ILE A 169 6.94 -18.49 -13.50
N ALA A 170 5.88 -18.98 -14.08
CA ALA A 170 5.79 -19.26 -15.51
C ALA A 170 4.55 -18.61 -16.12
N VAL A 171 4.61 -18.29 -17.41
CA VAL A 171 3.45 -17.86 -18.19
C VAL A 171 2.39 -18.97 -18.16
N GLY A 172 1.12 -18.60 -18.02
CA GLY A 172 -0.01 -19.50 -17.83
C GLY A 172 -0.24 -19.95 -16.40
N ALA A 173 0.66 -19.64 -15.45
CA ALA A 173 0.42 -19.91 -14.03
C ALA A 173 -0.80 -19.14 -13.52
N LYS A 174 -1.59 -19.76 -12.66
CA LYS A 174 -2.74 -19.17 -11.99
C LYS A 174 -2.36 -18.83 -10.57
N LEU A 175 -2.46 -17.56 -10.20
CA LEU A 175 -2.24 -17.04 -8.86
C LEU A 175 -3.57 -16.95 -8.09
N GLY A 176 -3.54 -17.23 -6.78
CA GLY A 176 -4.72 -17.17 -5.91
C GLY A 176 -5.15 -18.48 -5.30
#